data_3c7775276b40d4ca3aa0930e0a92d67b
#
_entry.id   3c7775276b40d4ca3aa0930e0a92d67b
#
_cell.length_a   1.000
_cell.length_b   1.000
_cell.length_c   1.000
_cell.angle_alpha   90.00
_cell.angle_beta   90.00
_cell.angle_gamma   90.00
#
_symmetry.space_group_name_H-M   'P 1'
#
loop_
_entity.id
_entity.type
_entity.pdbx_description
1 polymer ?
#
loop_
_entity_poly.entity_id
_entity_poly.type
_entity_poly.pdbx_seq_one_letter_code
_entity_poly.pdbx_strand_id
1 'polypeptide(L)'
;ATVHSYLGRLEDGGYISRKDKKGRTLQLIRGGKPYKPAQSEDKSVYSGKEMVEVPVVGRITAGAPILAVENITDTFPIPLDFIGNSDCFMLTVRGESMIEAGIMNGDYILVKKQNTAENGEIVVALIDDEATVKTFYKEKDHIRLQPENSTMDPIIVPNCEILGKVA
;
A
#
# COMPACT_ATOMS: atom_id res chain seq x y z
N ALA A 1 -4.87 3.14 5.46
CA ALA A 1 -5.66 1.94 5.15
C ALA A 1 -4.82 0.95 4.36
N THR A 2 -5.05 -0.33 4.55
CA THR A 2 -4.39 -1.37 3.78
C THR A 2 -5.06 -1.52 2.41
N VAL A 3 -4.32 -2.01 1.42
CA VAL A 3 -4.88 -2.37 0.12
C VAL A 3 -5.95 -3.46 0.28
N HIS A 4 -5.78 -4.35 1.25
CA HIS A 4 -6.79 -5.36 1.56
C HIS A 4 -8.15 -4.75 1.93
N SER A 5 -8.20 -3.76 2.81
CA SER A 5 -9.43 -3.01 3.12
C SER A 5 -9.97 -2.26 1.91
N TYR A 6 -9.08 -1.71 1.10
CA TYR A 6 -9.43 -0.99 -0.10
C TYR A 6 -10.08 -1.88 -1.15
N LEU A 7 -9.49 -3.06 -1.41
CA LEU A 7 -10.05 -4.06 -2.31
C LEU A 7 -11.40 -4.56 -1.81
N GLY A 8 -11.57 -4.71 -0.50
CA GLY A 8 -12.85 -5.05 0.11
C GLY A 8 -13.93 -4.02 -0.20
N ARG A 9 -13.61 -2.74 -0.14
CA ARG A 9 -14.56 -1.67 -0.51
C ARG A 9 -14.94 -1.70 -1.99
N LEU A 10 -13.99 -1.98 -2.88
CA LEU A 10 -14.27 -2.12 -4.31
C LEU A 10 -15.13 -3.35 -4.59
N GLU A 11 -14.89 -4.45 -3.91
CA GLU A 11 -15.68 -5.67 -4.00
C GLU A 11 -17.11 -5.45 -3.48
N ASP A 12 -17.26 -4.82 -2.31
CA ASP A 12 -18.56 -4.46 -1.72
C ASP A 12 -19.34 -3.47 -2.61
N GLY A 13 -18.62 -2.56 -3.26
CA GLY A 13 -19.21 -1.62 -4.21
C GLY A 13 -19.57 -2.22 -5.57
N GLY A 14 -19.27 -3.50 -5.79
CA GLY A 14 -19.56 -4.18 -7.04
C GLY A 14 -18.60 -3.88 -8.19
N TYR A 15 -17.41 -3.31 -7.90
CA TYR A 15 -16.42 -2.97 -8.92
C TYR A 15 -15.49 -4.12 -9.27
N ILE A 16 -15.14 -4.94 -8.26
CA ILE A 16 -14.24 -6.08 -8.41
C ILE A 16 -14.79 -7.30 -7.68
N SER A 17 -14.31 -8.48 -8.06
CA SER A 17 -14.55 -9.73 -7.34
C SER A 17 -13.25 -10.51 -7.23
N ARG A 18 -13.02 -11.14 -6.08
CA ARG A 18 -11.91 -12.06 -5.87
C ARG A 18 -12.40 -13.49 -5.97
N LYS A 19 -11.86 -14.26 -6.91
CA LYS A 19 -12.26 -15.65 -7.12
C LYS A 19 -11.73 -16.61 -6.07
N ASP A 20 -10.61 -16.31 -5.48
CA ASP A 20 -10.04 -17.08 -4.38
C ASP A 20 -9.45 -16.15 -3.31
N LYS A 21 -9.23 -16.75 -2.13
CA LYS A 21 -8.68 -16.00 -0.99
C LYS A 21 -7.18 -15.74 -1.09
N LYS A 22 -6.53 -16.17 -2.17
CA LYS A 22 -5.09 -15.98 -2.37
C LYS A 22 -4.71 -14.62 -2.95
N GLY A 23 -5.69 -13.76 -3.19
CA GLY A 23 -5.48 -12.35 -3.47
C GLY A 23 -4.82 -11.99 -4.81
N ARG A 24 -4.52 -12.97 -5.65
CA ARG A 24 -3.87 -12.73 -6.95
C ARG A 24 -4.83 -12.72 -8.13
N THR A 25 -6.06 -13.22 -7.94
CA THR A 25 -7.06 -13.31 -8.99
C THR A 25 -8.17 -12.32 -8.71
N LEU A 26 -8.13 -11.18 -9.37
CA LEU A 26 -9.17 -10.17 -9.32
C LEU A 26 -9.98 -10.22 -10.60
N GLN A 27 -11.29 -10.14 -10.48
CA GLN A 27 -12.18 -9.92 -11.61
C GLN A 27 -12.96 -8.64 -11.41
N LEU A 28 -13.02 -7.84 -12.47
CA LEU A 28 -13.94 -6.72 -12.51
C LEU A 28 -15.36 -7.26 -12.64
N ILE A 29 -16.28 -6.75 -11.82
CA ILE A 29 -17.69 -7.13 -11.85
C ILE A 29 -18.54 -5.90 -12.13
N ARG A 30 -19.69 -6.14 -12.76
CA ARG A 30 -20.70 -5.14 -13.01
C ARG A 30 -22.05 -5.71 -12.62
N GLY A 31 -22.77 -5.02 -11.73
CA GLY A 31 -24.09 -5.46 -11.30
C GLY A 31 -24.09 -6.85 -10.64
N GLY A 32 -22.99 -7.21 -9.94
CA GLY A 32 -22.87 -8.47 -9.23
C GLY A 32 -22.49 -9.68 -10.11
N LYS A 33 -22.24 -9.47 -11.39
CA LYS A 33 -21.80 -10.53 -12.31
C LYS A 33 -20.35 -10.33 -12.71
N PRO A 34 -19.55 -11.39 -12.84
CA PRO A 34 -18.19 -11.29 -13.32
C PRO A 34 -18.15 -10.59 -14.68
N TYR A 35 -17.33 -9.58 -14.78
CA TYR A 35 -17.09 -8.90 -16.04
C TYR A 35 -16.19 -9.79 -16.91
N LYS A 36 -16.70 -10.16 -18.08
CA LYS A 36 -15.87 -10.75 -19.13
C LYS A 36 -15.45 -9.63 -20.06
N PRO A 37 -14.16 -9.36 -20.22
CA PRO A 37 -13.76 -8.38 -21.19
C PRO A 37 -14.24 -8.83 -22.56
N ALA A 38 -15.15 -8.07 -23.11
CA ALA A 38 -15.50 -8.23 -24.52
C ALA A 38 -14.25 -7.84 -25.31
N GLN A 39 -13.92 -8.59 -26.33
CA GLN A 39 -12.78 -8.32 -27.23
C GLN A 39 -12.96 -7.05 -28.07
N SER A 40 -13.91 -6.20 -27.72
CA SER A 40 -14.14 -4.92 -28.36
C SER A 40 -13.66 -3.79 -27.44
N GLU A 41 -12.91 -2.91 -28.02
CA GLU A 41 -12.27 -1.70 -27.49
C GLU A 41 -13.22 -0.72 -26.77
N ASP A 42 -14.17 -1.20 -25.99
CA ASP A 42 -15.10 -0.33 -25.31
C ASP A 42 -14.49 0.16 -24.00
N LYS A 43 -13.76 1.28 -24.12
CA LYS A 43 -13.21 2.04 -23.00
C LYS A 43 -14.28 2.58 -22.04
N SER A 44 -15.54 2.28 -22.25
CA SER A 44 -16.67 2.85 -21.52
C SER A 44 -17.05 2.10 -20.24
N VAL A 45 -16.36 1.02 -19.91
CA VAL A 45 -16.77 0.09 -18.86
C VAL A 45 -16.42 0.55 -17.43
N TYR A 46 -15.52 1.50 -17.30
CA TYR A 46 -15.10 2.01 -15.97
C TYR A 46 -15.92 3.22 -15.52
N SER A 47 -17.23 3.20 -15.71
CA SER A 47 -18.15 4.21 -15.16
C SER A 47 -17.60 5.66 -15.09
N GLY A 48 -16.78 6.05 -16.04
CA GLY A 48 -16.18 7.39 -16.12
C GLY A 48 -15.09 7.70 -15.09
N LYS A 49 -14.62 6.73 -14.32
CA LYS A 49 -13.50 6.95 -13.40
C LYS A 49 -12.18 6.66 -14.08
N GLU A 50 -11.29 7.65 -14.01
CA GLU A 50 -9.93 7.50 -14.48
C GLU A 50 -9.15 6.58 -13.52
N MET A 51 -8.45 5.60 -14.08
CA MET A 51 -7.62 4.65 -13.33
C MET A 51 -6.16 4.98 -13.55
N VAL A 52 -5.38 4.87 -12.48
CA VAL A 52 -3.93 5.04 -12.50
C VAL A 52 -3.28 3.72 -12.12
N GLU A 53 -2.31 3.29 -12.91
CA GLU A 53 -1.50 2.13 -12.55
C GLU A 53 -0.45 2.53 -11.51
N VAL A 54 -0.56 1.95 -10.33
CA VAL A 54 0.35 2.19 -9.21
C VAL A 54 1.38 1.06 -9.17
N PRO A 55 2.69 1.37 -9.19
CA PRO A 55 3.71 0.34 -9.13
C PRO A 55 3.72 -0.37 -7.79
N VAL A 56 3.86 -1.69 -7.81
CA VAL A 56 4.05 -2.52 -6.62
C VAL A 56 5.55 -2.74 -6.43
N VAL A 57 6.06 -2.28 -5.28
CA VAL A 57 7.47 -2.42 -4.92
C VAL A 57 7.62 -3.67 -4.04
N GLY A 58 8.38 -4.63 -4.49
CA GLY A 58 8.62 -5.86 -3.74
C GLY A 58 9.77 -5.75 -2.73
N ARG A 59 10.74 -4.92 -3.04
CA ARG A 59 11.92 -4.69 -2.20
C ARG A 59 12.40 -3.26 -2.34
N ILE A 60 12.79 -2.65 -1.24
CA ILE A 60 13.42 -1.34 -1.23
C ILE A 60 14.88 -1.52 -0.83
N THR A 61 15.78 -0.99 -1.65
CA THR A 61 17.23 -1.04 -1.40
C THR A 61 17.73 0.37 -1.11
N ALA A 62 18.51 0.54 -0.06
CA ALA A 62 19.12 1.82 0.26
C ALA A 62 20.03 2.29 -0.87
N GLY A 63 20.03 3.59 -1.12
CA GLY A 63 20.84 4.23 -2.16
C GLY A 63 20.29 4.13 -3.58
N ALA A 64 19.28 3.29 -3.83
CA ALA A 64 18.58 3.22 -5.11
C ALA A 64 17.25 3.96 -5.05
N PRO A 65 16.77 4.56 -6.16
CA PRO A 65 15.42 5.12 -6.20
C PRO A 65 14.37 4.04 -5.88
N ILE A 66 13.35 4.37 -5.10
CA ILE A 66 12.27 3.44 -4.72
C ILE A 66 11.61 2.83 -5.95
N LEU A 67 11.37 3.66 -6.97
CA LEU A 67 10.72 3.26 -8.21
C LEU A 67 11.70 2.80 -9.30
N ALA A 68 12.92 2.39 -8.91
CA ALA A 68 13.83 1.72 -9.84
C ALA A 68 13.17 0.46 -10.42
N VAL A 69 13.39 0.19 -11.70
CA VAL A 69 12.72 -0.91 -12.41
C VAL A 69 12.95 -2.27 -11.72
N GLU A 70 14.14 -2.49 -11.18
CA GLU A 70 14.49 -3.71 -10.46
C GLU A 70 13.69 -3.91 -9.16
N ASN A 71 13.11 -2.85 -8.60
CA ASN A 71 12.30 -2.90 -7.38
C ASN A 71 10.81 -3.12 -7.67
N ILE A 72 10.37 -2.83 -8.88
CA ILE A 72 8.96 -2.95 -9.27
C ILE A 72 8.69 -4.38 -9.71
N THR A 73 7.76 -5.04 -9.02
CA THR A 73 7.37 -6.43 -9.30
C THR A 73 6.06 -6.54 -10.06
N ASP A 74 5.22 -5.51 -10.00
CA ASP A 74 3.89 -5.52 -10.61
C ASP A 74 3.33 -4.08 -10.66
N THR A 75 2.17 -3.92 -11.27
CA THR A 75 1.37 -2.69 -11.19
C THR A 75 -0.04 -3.03 -10.74
N PHE A 76 -0.73 -2.06 -10.14
CA PHE A 76 -2.09 -2.23 -9.65
C PHE A 76 -2.96 -1.03 -10.04
N PRO A 77 -4.11 -1.24 -10.71
CA PRO A 77 -4.98 -0.14 -11.09
C PRO A 77 -5.77 0.38 -9.89
N ILE A 78 -5.63 1.67 -9.61
CA ILE A 78 -6.33 2.36 -8.53
C ILE A 78 -7.07 3.56 -9.13
N PRO A 79 -8.34 3.80 -8.76
CA PRO A 79 -9.05 5.00 -9.20
C PRO A 79 -8.32 6.28 -8.78
N LEU A 80 -8.20 7.22 -9.71
CA LEU A 80 -7.52 8.49 -9.47
C LEU A 80 -8.11 9.27 -8.29
N ASP A 81 -9.41 9.16 -8.06
CA ASP A 81 -10.11 9.81 -6.94
C ASP A 81 -9.52 9.46 -5.57
N PHE A 82 -8.94 8.27 -5.42
CA PHE A 82 -8.35 7.82 -4.17
C PHE A 82 -6.90 8.28 -3.97
N ILE A 83 -6.21 8.53 -5.06
CA ILE A 83 -4.79 8.90 -5.06
C ILE A 83 -4.63 10.42 -5.08
N GLY A 84 -5.52 11.11 -5.79
CA GLY A 84 -5.40 12.53 -6.07
C GLY A 84 -4.16 12.80 -6.93
N ASN A 85 -3.47 13.90 -6.65
CA ASN A 85 -2.25 14.30 -7.36
C ASN A 85 -0.97 13.82 -6.66
N SER A 86 -1.08 12.87 -5.74
CA SER A 86 0.07 12.38 -4.98
C SER A 86 0.80 11.27 -5.73
N ASP A 87 2.12 11.28 -5.68
CA ASP A 87 2.92 10.14 -6.11
C ASP A 87 2.74 9.00 -5.10
N CYS A 88 2.34 7.84 -5.59
CA CYS A 88 2.05 6.68 -4.76
C CYS A 88 2.77 5.45 -5.27
N PHE A 89 3.02 4.53 -4.38
CA PHE A 89 3.45 3.17 -4.69
C PHE A 89 2.78 2.20 -3.72
N MET A 90 2.74 0.94 -4.10
CA MET A 90 2.28 -0.13 -3.24
C MET A 90 3.47 -0.92 -2.72
N LEU A 91 3.37 -1.38 -1.49
CA LEU A 91 4.38 -2.18 -0.83
C LEU A 91 3.75 -3.46 -0.30
N THR A 92 4.42 -4.58 -0.50
CA THR A 92 4.03 -5.85 0.13
C THR A 92 4.55 -5.90 1.54
N VAL A 93 3.67 -6.09 2.50
CA VAL A 93 4.01 -6.16 3.92
C VAL A 93 4.56 -7.54 4.27
N ARG A 94 5.63 -7.55 5.04
CA ARG A 94 6.22 -8.78 5.58
C ARG A 94 6.28 -8.71 7.10
N GLY A 95 5.96 -9.82 7.74
CA GLY A 95 5.95 -9.92 9.19
C GLY A 95 4.63 -9.47 9.82
N GLU A 96 4.61 -9.46 11.15
CA GLU A 96 3.40 -9.29 11.96
C GLU A 96 3.44 -8.05 12.84
N SER A 97 4.34 -7.11 12.57
CA SER A 97 4.54 -5.95 13.43
C SER A 97 3.36 -4.97 13.47
N MET A 98 2.43 -5.08 12.54
CA MET A 98 1.29 -4.15 12.41
C MET A 98 -0.06 -4.85 12.42
N ILE A 99 -0.14 -6.07 12.95
CA ILE A 99 -1.38 -6.87 12.93
C ILE A 99 -2.52 -6.23 13.72
N GLU A 100 -2.22 -5.51 14.80
CA GLU A 100 -3.25 -4.83 15.60
C GLU A 100 -3.79 -3.57 14.92
N ALA A 101 -3.11 -3.08 13.89
CA ALA A 101 -3.62 -2.04 12.99
C ALA A 101 -4.37 -2.61 11.77
N GLY A 102 -4.53 -3.93 11.70
CA GLY A 102 -5.19 -4.60 10.58
C GLY A 102 -4.30 -4.82 9.38
N ILE A 103 -2.99 -4.61 9.50
CA ILE A 103 -2.00 -4.84 8.43
C ILE A 103 -1.36 -6.19 8.66
N MET A 104 -1.67 -7.15 7.79
CA MET A 104 -1.24 -8.54 7.92
C MET A 104 -0.05 -8.84 7.01
N ASN A 105 0.68 -9.89 7.34
CA ASN A 105 1.73 -10.40 6.46
C ASN A 105 1.18 -10.75 5.08
N GLY A 106 1.82 -10.28 4.04
CA GLY A 106 1.40 -10.49 2.67
C GLY A 106 0.42 -9.44 2.12
N ASP A 107 -0.05 -8.51 2.96
CA ASP A 107 -0.92 -7.43 2.52
C ASP A 107 -0.18 -6.46 1.59
N TYR A 108 -0.93 -5.88 0.67
CA TYR A 108 -0.48 -4.71 -0.09
C TYR A 108 -0.97 -3.45 0.61
N ILE A 109 -0.06 -2.51 0.80
CA ILE A 109 -0.40 -1.19 1.33
C ILE A 109 -0.15 -0.12 0.27
N LEU A 110 -1.03 0.88 0.23
CA LEU A 110 -0.85 2.04 -0.62
C LEU A 110 -0.07 3.09 0.16
N VAL A 111 1.03 3.56 -0.40
CA VAL A 111 1.95 4.50 0.25
C VAL A 111 2.02 5.77 -0.58
N LYS A 112 1.74 6.90 0.04
CA LYS A 112 1.99 8.23 -0.54
C LYS A 112 3.42 8.63 -0.27
N LYS A 113 4.18 8.93 -1.33
CA LYS A 113 5.56 9.38 -1.19
C LYS A 113 5.62 10.70 -0.45
N GLN A 114 6.32 10.71 0.66
CA GLN A 114 6.65 11.92 1.42
C GLN A 114 7.88 11.62 2.29
N ASN A 115 8.64 12.65 2.63
CA ASN A 115 9.85 12.51 3.43
C ASN A 115 9.68 13.01 4.87
N THR A 116 8.48 13.41 5.24
CA THR A 116 8.12 13.86 6.59
C THR A 116 6.91 13.09 7.09
N ALA A 117 6.73 13.06 8.40
CA ALA A 117 5.59 12.40 9.03
C ALA A 117 5.18 13.15 10.30
N GLU A 118 3.93 13.01 10.68
CA GLU A 118 3.37 13.52 11.92
C GLU A 118 3.15 12.38 12.91
N ASN A 119 3.10 12.71 14.20
CA ASN A 119 2.88 11.72 15.24
C ASN A 119 1.56 10.96 15.03
N GLY A 120 1.63 9.63 15.15
CA GLY A 120 0.48 8.77 14.99
C GLY A 120 0.24 8.30 13.55
N GLU A 121 0.99 8.80 12.58
CA GLU A 121 0.88 8.32 11.20
C GLU A 121 1.61 6.99 11.00
N ILE A 122 1.01 6.09 10.22
CA ILE A 122 1.67 4.86 9.80
C ILE A 122 2.53 5.19 8.59
N VAL A 123 3.82 4.89 8.69
CA VAL A 123 4.81 5.24 7.67
C VAL A 123 5.61 4.04 7.23
N VAL A 124 6.22 4.17 6.06
CA VAL A 124 7.30 3.32 5.60
C VAL A 124 8.61 4.07 5.86
N ALA A 125 9.45 3.51 6.70
CA ALA A 125 10.74 4.08 7.08
C ALA A 125 11.87 3.15 6.67
N LEU A 126 13.01 3.73 6.31
CA LEU A 126 14.23 2.99 6.00
C LEU A 126 15.16 3.01 7.21
N ILE A 127 15.50 1.82 7.69
CA ILE A 127 16.43 1.61 8.81
C ILE A 127 17.43 0.54 8.38
N ASP A 128 18.73 0.86 8.47
CA ASP A 128 19.80 -0.11 8.16
C ASP A 128 19.56 -0.85 6.83
N ASP A 129 19.23 -0.12 5.77
CA ASP A 129 18.99 -0.64 4.44
C ASP A 129 17.70 -1.47 4.28
N GLU A 130 16.85 -1.52 5.29
CA GLU A 130 15.57 -2.22 5.24
C GLU A 130 14.39 -1.26 5.43
N ALA A 131 13.36 -1.45 4.61
CA ALA A 131 12.10 -0.74 4.77
C ALA A 131 11.24 -1.45 5.81
N THR A 132 10.67 -0.66 6.71
CA THR A 132 9.75 -1.16 7.73
C THR A 132 8.49 -0.29 7.80
N VAL A 133 7.37 -0.91 8.12
CA VAL A 133 6.08 -0.22 8.32
C VAL A 133 5.82 -0.13 9.80
N LYS A 134 5.70 1.07 10.33
CA LYS A 134 5.49 1.35 11.75
C LYS A 134 4.68 2.62 11.93
N THR A 135 4.13 2.79 13.12
CA THR A 135 3.53 4.06 13.54
C THR A 135 4.65 5.01 13.99
N PHE A 136 4.64 6.21 13.44
CA PHE A 136 5.68 7.21 13.68
C PHE A 136 5.36 8.09 14.87
N TYR A 137 6.37 8.29 15.73
CA TYR A 137 6.34 9.29 16.80
C TYR A 137 7.68 9.99 16.90
N LYS A 138 7.65 11.31 16.81
CA LYS A 138 8.82 12.13 17.03
C LYS A 138 8.85 12.55 18.51
N GLU A 139 9.78 11.98 19.23
CA GLU A 139 10.03 12.32 20.62
C GLU A 139 11.03 13.48 20.73
N LYS A 140 11.33 13.92 21.96
CA LYS A 140 12.15 15.10 22.20
C LYS A 140 13.56 15.02 21.59
N ASP A 141 14.19 13.85 21.64
CA ASP A 141 15.59 13.63 21.24
C ASP A 141 15.79 12.38 20.36
N HIS A 142 14.69 11.72 19.96
CA HIS A 142 14.75 10.52 19.13
C HIS A 142 13.44 10.34 18.35
N ILE A 143 13.45 9.38 17.45
CA ILE A 143 12.27 8.89 16.74
C ILE A 143 11.91 7.51 17.29
N ARG A 144 10.64 7.33 17.62
CA ARG A 144 10.09 6.04 18.00
C ARG A 144 9.23 5.51 16.85
N LEU A 145 9.58 4.34 16.37
CA LEU A 145 8.81 3.59 15.39
C LEU A 145 8.08 2.47 16.12
N GLN A 146 6.80 2.70 16.35
CA GLN A 146 5.97 1.85 17.19
C GLN A 146 5.32 0.74 16.36
N PRO A 147 5.58 -0.55 16.67
CA PRO A 147 4.78 -1.62 16.09
C PRO A 147 3.37 -1.61 16.68
N GLU A 148 2.40 -1.91 15.85
CA GLU A 148 1.03 -2.17 16.30
C GLU A 148 0.87 -3.66 16.58
N ASN A 149 1.67 -4.12 17.54
CA ASN A 149 1.72 -5.49 18.02
C ASN A 149 2.25 -5.47 19.45
N SER A 150 1.41 -5.83 20.41
CA SER A 150 1.73 -5.79 21.85
C SER A 150 2.86 -6.72 22.26
N THR A 151 3.23 -7.70 21.43
CA THR A 151 4.33 -8.63 21.69
C THR A 151 5.67 -8.13 21.17
N MET A 152 5.71 -6.99 20.48
CA MET A 152 6.92 -6.44 19.88
C MET A 152 7.30 -5.09 20.49
N ASP A 153 8.60 -4.89 20.67
CA ASP A 153 9.13 -3.65 21.21
C ASP A 153 9.26 -2.56 20.14
N PRO A 154 9.12 -1.27 20.51
CA PRO A 154 9.34 -0.17 19.60
C PRO A 154 10.81 -0.06 19.19
N ILE A 155 11.04 0.45 18.00
CA ILE A 155 12.38 0.77 17.48
C ILE A 155 12.68 2.22 17.82
N ILE A 156 13.76 2.45 18.54
CA ILE A 156 14.22 3.79 18.93
C ILE A 156 15.47 4.12 18.12
N VAL A 157 15.42 5.19 17.37
CA VAL A 157 16.53 5.65 16.52
C VAL A 157 16.71 7.16 16.67
N PRO A 158 17.94 7.68 16.54
CA PRO A 158 18.16 9.13 16.58
C PRO A 158 17.52 9.83 15.39
N ASN A 159 17.50 9.17 14.24
CA ASN A 159 16.87 9.64 13.01
C ASN A 159 16.60 8.47 12.07
N CYS A 160 15.68 8.65 11.13
CA CYS A 160 15.40 7.68 10.07
C CYS A 160 14.92 8.39 8.81
N GLU A 161 15.06 7.73 7.67
CA GLU A 161 14.52 8.19 6.41
C GLU A 161 13.06 7.75 6.27
N ILE A 162 12.15 8.71 6.08
CA ILE A 162 10.75 8.43 5.79
C ILE A 162 10.60 8.31 4.27
N LEU A 163 10.06 7.20 3.82
CA LEU A 163 9.83 6.93 2.40
C LEU A 163 8.42 7.32 1.98
N GLY A 164 7.47 7.23 2.87
CA GLY A 164 6.10 7.61 2.63
C GLY A 164 5.16 7.32 3.78
N LYS A 165 3.92 7.76 3.62
CA LYS A 165 2.83 7.54 4.56
C LYS A 165 1.85 6.53 4.00
N VAL A 166 1.41 5.59 4.81
CA VAL A 166 0.35 4.65 4.44
C VAL A 166 -0.99 5.39 4.34
N ALA A 167 -1.58 5.28 3.20
CA ALA A 167 -2.83 5.97 2.89
C ALA A 167 -4.06 5.28 3.50
#